data_13668cc704b193edc0b84692607eb5a9
#
_entry.id   13668cc704b193edc0b84692607eb5a9
#
_cell.length_a   1.000
_cell.length_b   1.000
_cell.length_c   1.000
_cell.angle_alpha   90.00
_cell.angle_beta   90.00
_cell.angle_gamma   90.00
#
_symmetry.space_group_name_H-M   'P 1'
#
loop_
_entity.id
_entity.type
_entity.pdbx_description
1 polymer ?
#
loop_
_entity_poly.entity_id
_entity_poly.type
_entity_poly.pdbx_seq_one_letter_code
_entity_poly.pdbx_strand_id
1 'polypeptide(L)'
;MYIIFLLFVLTCFNNHAQVDKVSEEVYPIFPICKLIPNDKQNQCFDESMFEHVEKNFKYPKTAWELNLESLVRIRFDIDEQGKVDNIIANSSVVGISFIEKEALKAAESMFEVAAANIIRSLPQMKPAKRNGQPFRKTFQISVEYRIPKQLDYDEIDKAPTFSECKDVKIDESKECFENYITNHIKKNFRYPKRAAKNNIEGDVFIQFEITKSGYFINFSTIGPDKILEDEAYRIMSRLPQVQPGEYLGKKVNVLYGLPISFRLN
;
A
#
# COMPACT_ATOMS: atom_id res chain seq x y z
N MET A 1 -2.94 -0.49 3.20
CA MET A 1 -3.19 0.11 1.86
C MET A 1 -2.15 1.20 1.65
N TYR A 2 -1.06 0.84 0.97
CA TYR A 2 -0.06 1.82 0.58
C TYR A 2 -0.76 2.89 -0.24
N ILE A 3 -0.76 4.14 0.23
CA ILE A 3 -1.23 5.26 -0.59
C ILE A 3 -0.14 5.52 -1.62
N ILE A 4 -0.15 4.71 -2.69
CA ILE A 4 0.59 5.03 -3.91
C ILE A 4 -0.22 6.13 -4.58
N PHE A 5 0.15 7.39 -4.34
CA PHE A 5 -0.35 8.49 -5.14
C PHE A 5 0.26 8.36 -6.55
N LEU A 6 -0.41 7.58 -7.40
CA LEU A 6 -0.13 7.57 -8.83
C LEU A 6 -0.80 8.82 -9.41
N LEU A 7 -0.04 9.91 -9.50
CA LEU A 7 -0.43 11.05 -10.32
C LEU A 7 -0.25 10.64 -11.79
N PHE A 8 -1.35 10.16 -12.41
CA PHE A 8 -1.41 9.99 -13.84
C PHE A 8 -1.48 11.38 -14.50
N VAL A 9 -0.33 11.97 -14.80
CA VAL A 9 -0.27 13.13 -15.69
C VAL A 9 -0.03 12.61 -17.11
N LEU A 10 -1.12 12.34 -17.82
CA LEU A 10 -1.07 12.15 -19.27
C LEU A 10 -0.80 13.52 -19.92
N THR A 11 0.46 13.91 -20.07
CA THR A 11 0.81 15.05 -20.93
C THR A 11 0.79 14.59 -22.38
N CYS A 12 -0.33 14.79 -23.05
CA CYS A 12 -0.36 14.84 -24.50
C CYS A 12 0.35 16.12 -24.94
N PHE A 13 1.54 16.02 -25.51
CA PHE A 13 2.14 17.13 -26.26
C PHE A 13 1.32 17.36 -27.52
N ASN A 14 0.42 18.36 -27.49
CA ASN A 14 -0.21 18.91 -28.68
C ASN A 14 0.78 19.87 -29.35
N ASN A 15 1.43 19.43 -30.42
CA ASN A 15 1.97 20.35 -31.41
C ASN A 15 0.83 20.94 -32.23
N HIS A 16 0.69 22.26 -32.22
CA HIS A 16 -0.24 23.01 -33.07
C HIS A 16 0.10 22.78 -34.53
N ALA A 17 -0.83 22.21 -35.30
CA ALA A 17 -1.18 22.62 -36.64
C ALA A 17 -2.25 21.70 -37.25
N GLN A 18 -3.26 22.28 -37.84
CA GLN A 18 -4.29 21.73 -38.75
C GLN A 18 -5.38 20.88 -38.10
N VAL A 19 -6.61 21.24 -38.46
CA VAL A 19 -7.83 20.42 -38.25
C VAL A 19 -7.71 19.17 -39.10
N ASP A 20 -6.96 18.18 -38.59
CA ASP A 20 -6.91 16.86 -39.16
C ASP A 20 -7.96 15.98 -38.49
N LYS A 21 -8.62 15.14 -39.30
CA LYS A 21 -9.50 14.07 -38.86
C LYS A 21 -9.00 13.49 -37.55
N VAL A 22 -9.85 13.50 -36.53
CA VAL A 22 -9.55 12.83 -35.24
C VAL A 22 -9.10 11.42 -35.59
N SER A 23 -7.79 11.18 -35.50
CA SER A 23 -7.24 9.85 -35.78
C SER A 23 -7.74 8.91 -34.69
N GLU A 24 -8.47 7.88 -35.08
CA GLU A 24 -8.94 6.86 -34.15
C GLU A 24 -7.74 6.12 -33.58
N GLU A 25 -7.40 6.44 -32.33
CA GLU A 25 -6.27 5.85 -31.61
C GLU A 25 -6.79 4.93 -30.51
N VAL A 26 -6.35 3.67 -30.55
CA VAL A 26 -6.65 2.65 -29.55
C VAL A 26 -5.41 2.36 -28.75
N TYR A 27 -5.52 2.31 -27.43
CA TYR A 27 -4.43 1.98 -26.51
C TYR A 27 -3.98 0.51 -26.65
N PRO A 28 -2.79 0.17 -26.16
CA PRO A 28 -2.40 -1.24 -26.05
C PRO A 28 -3.41 -1.99 -25.16
N ILE A 29 -3.63 -3.26 -25.46
CA ILE A 29 -4.63 -4.05 -24.76
C ILE A 29 -3.93 -5.13 -23.92
N PHE A 30 -4.05 -5.03 -22.62
CA PHE A 30 -3.59 -6.07 -21.70
C PHE A 30 -4.29 -7.41 -21.99
N PRO A 31 -3.64 -8.56 -21.72
CA PRO A 31 -4.27 -9.86 -21.92
C PRO A 31 -5.64 -10.02 -21.25
N ILE A 32 -5.81 -9.43 -20.05
CA ILE A 32 -7.06 -9.46 -19.29
C ILE A 32 -8.15 -8.57 -19.90
N CYS A 33 -7.78 -7.52 -20.64
CA CYS A 33 -8.71 -6.56 -21.25
C CYS A 33 -9.26 -6.99 -22.61
N LYS A 34 -8.89 -8.17 -23.13
CA LYS A 34 -9.23 -8.62 -24.51
C LYS A 34 -10.72 -8.70 -24.79
N LEU A 35 -11.54 -8.97 -23.78
CA LEU A 35 -12.99 -9.13 -23.89
C LEU A 35 -13.76 -7.90 -23.40
N ILE A 36 -13.07 -6.83 -23.02
CA ILE A 36 -13.68 -5.59 -22.58
C ILE A 36 -14.15 -4.79 -23.82
N PRO A 37 -15.35 -4.17 -23.80
CA PRO A 37 -15.81 -3.30 -24.86
C PRO A 37 -14.84 -2.17 -25.18
N ASN A 38 -14.76 -1.75 -26.45
CA ASN A 38 -13.78 -0.79 -26.95
C ASN A 38 -13.81 0.55 -26.20
N ASP A 39 -14.99 1.02 -25.82
CA ASP A 39 -15.18 2.26 -25.05
C ASP A 39 -14.60 2.22 -23.62
N LYS A 40 -14.35 1.01 -23.09
CA LYS A 40 -13.78 0.78 -21.76
C LYS A 40 -12.33 0.27 -21.78
N GLN A 41 -11.75 0.04 -22.96
CA GLN A 41 -10.41 -0.55 -23.07
C GLN A 41 -9.32 0.35 -22.48
N ASN A 42 -9.41 1.66 -22.65
CA ASN A 42 -8.44 2.60 -22.08
C ASN A 42 -8.50 2.59 -20.54
N GLN A 43 -9.72 2.57 -19.97
CA GLN A 43 -9.88 2.45 -18.52
C GLN A 43 -9.30 1.12 -18.01
N CYS A 44 -9.59 -0.01 -18.69
CA CYS A 44 -9.03 -1.30 -18.33
C CYS A 44 -7.50 -1.32 -18.42
N PHE A 45 -6.90 -0.63 -19.41
CA PHE A 45 -5.45 -0.47 -19.50
C PHE A 45 -4.89 0.26 -18.27
N ASP A 46 -5.49 1.38 -17.88
CA ASP A 46 -5.04 2.19 -16.76
C ASP A 46 -5.15 1.41 -15.43
N GLU A 47 -6.27 0.72 -15.21
CA GLU A 47 -6.49 -0.14 -14.04
C GLU A 47 -5.50 -1.31 -14.01
N SER A 48 -5.29 -2.00 -15.14
CA SER A 48 -4.33 -3.12 -15.22
C SER A 48 -2.89 -2.66 -15.02
N MET A 49 -2.54 -1.46 -15.48
CA MET A 49 -1.23 -0.86 -15.24
C MET A 49 -1.02 -0.55 -13.76
N PHE A 50 -2.03 0.03 -13.11
CA PHE A 50 -2.00 0.31 -11.69
C PHE A 50 -1.83 -0.97 -10.86
N GLU A 51 -2.66 -1.99 -11.10
CA GLU A 51 -2.58 -3.30 -10.42
C GLU A 51 -1.22 -3.98 -10.65
N HIS A 52 -0.67 -3.87 -11.87
CA HIS A 52 0.64 -4.42 -12.18
C HIS A 52 1.75 -3.74 -11.39
N VAL A 53 1.73 -2.40 -11.32
CA VAL A 53 2.70 -1.63 -10.53
C VAL A 53 2.58 -1.99 -9.05
N GLU A 54 1.38 -2.02 -8.51
CA GLU A 54 1.12 -2.33 -7.10
C GLU A 54 1.60 -3.74 -6.73
N LYS A 55 1.25 -4.74 -7.54
CA LYS A 55 1.64 -6.15 -7.34
C LYS A 55 3.16 -6.38 -7.42
N ASN A 56 3.86 -5.64 -8.27
CA ASN A 56 5.30 -5.80 -8.51
C ASN A 56 6.14 -4.75 -7.79
N PHE A 57 5.50 -3.86 -7.02
CA PHE A 57 6.19 -2.87 -6.21
C PHE A 57 7.07 -3.55 -5.17
N LYS A 58 8.35 -3.18 -5.14
CA LYS A 58 9.30 -3.62 -4.13
C LYS A 58 10.18 -2.46 -3.72
N TYR A 59 10.14 -2.13 -2.43
CA TYR A 59 11.05 -1.14 -1.89
C TYR A 59 12.49 -1.69 -1.93
N PRO A 60 13.49 -0.97 -2.49
CA PRO A 60 14.87 -1.43 -2.45
C PRO A 60 15.34 -1.59 -1.00
N LYS A 61 15.83 -2.77 -0.64
CA LYS A 61 16.19 -3.11 0.75
C LYS A 61 17.17 -2.09 1.35
N THR A 62 18.25 -1.78 0.64
CA THR A 62 19.25 -0.81 1.11
C THR A 62 18.65 0.59 1.26
N ALA A 63 17.79 1.04 0.33
CA ALA A 63 17.12 2.32 0.44
C ALA A 63 16.18 2.34 1.66
N TRP A 64 15.45 1.25 1.90
CA TRP A 64 14.63 1.07 3.09
C TRP A 64 15.47 1.15 4.39
N GLU A 65 16.60 0.43 4.44
CA GLU A 65 17.51 0.43 5.59
C GLU A 65 18.08 1.82 5.89
N LEU A 66 18.36 2.61 4.84
CA LEU A 66 18.91 3.96 4.95
C LEU A 66 17.83 5.05 5.12
N ASN A 67 16.54 4.71 5.19
CA ASN A 67 15.41 5.64 5.22
C ASN A 67 15.39 6.62 4.02
N LEU A 68 15.74 6.15 2.83
CA LEU A 68 15.74 6.96 1.63
C LEU A 68 14.37 6.86 0.96
N GLU A 69 13.77 8.00 0.62
CA GLU A 69 12.53 8.11 -0.15
C GLU A 69 12.82 8.67 -1.54
N SER A 70 11.98 8.37 -2.51
CA SER A 70 12.14 8.88 -3.88
C SER A 70 10.84 8.93 -4.66
N LEU A 71 10.79 9.89 -5.59
CA LEU A 71 9.84 9.91 -6.70
C LEU A 71 10.59 9.52 -7.98
N VAL A 72 10.19 8.41 -8.59
CA VAL A 72 10.76 7.94 -9.86
C VAL A 72 9.79 8.22 -10.99
N ARG A 73 10.23 8.99 -11.99
CA ARG A 73 9.50 9.17 -13.24
C ARG A 73 10.04 8.19 -14.26
N ILE A 74 9.16 7.38 -14.84
CA ILE A 74 9.50 6.33 -15.79
C ILE A 74 8.82 6.65 -17.10
N ARG A 75 9.63 6.74 -18.16
CA ARG A 75 9.17 6.79 -19.54
C ARG A 75 9.51 5.47 -20.21
N PHE A 76 8.57 4.90 -20.95
CA PHE A 76 8.77 3.67 -21.69
C PHE A 76 7.87 3.63 -22.93
N ASP A 77 8.22 2.78 -23.88
CA ASP A 77 7.44 2.54 -25.09
C ASP A 77 6.80 1.15 -25.04
N ILE A 78 5.64 1.03 -25.68
CA ILE A 78 5.08 -0.25 -26.12
C ILE A 78 5.18 -0.27 -27.64
N ASP A 79 5.95 -1.23 -28.19
CA ASP A 79 6.27 -1.33 -29.59
C ASP A 79 5.09 -1.86 -30.44
N GLU A 80 5.27 -1.97 -31.74
CA GLU A 80 4.31 -2.45 -32.70
C GLU A 80 3.97 -3.95 -32.54
N GLN A 81 4.72 -4.67 -31.73
CA GLN A 81 4.50 -6.06 -31.34
C GLN A 81 3.83 -6.19 -29.95
N GLY A 82 3.59 -5.05 -29.27
CA GLY A 82 3.02 -5.00 -27.93
C GLY A 82 4.02 -5.33 -26.81
N LYS A 83 5.31 -5.24 -27.07
CA LYS A 83 6.39 -5.43 -26.09
C LYS A 83 6.85 -4.10 -25.52
N VAL A 84 7.25 -4.12 -24.26
CA VAL A 84 7.87 -2.97 -23.61
C VAL A 84 9.29 -2.76 -24.11
N ASP A 85 9.62 -1.51 -24.38
CA ASP A 85 10.91 -1.07 -24.90
C ASP A 85 11.28 0.32 -24.37
N ASN A 86 12.54 0.78 -24.61
CA ASN A 86 13.02 2.14 -24.31
C ASN A 86 12.70 2.64 -22.87
N ILE A 87 12.92 1.80 -21.87
CA ILE A 87 12.65 2.18 -20.47
C ILE A 87 13.71 3.17 -19.98
N ILE A 88 13.26 4.36 -19.59
CA ILE A 88 14.09 5.42 -18.99
C ILE A 88 13.45 5.77 -17.65
N ALA A 89 14.18 5.53 -16.56
CA ALA A 89 13.77 5.89 -15.21
C ALA A 89 14.67 7.00 -14.68
N ASN A 90 14.06 8.04 -14.09
CA ASN A 90 14.77 9.15 -13.45
C ASN A 90 14.24 9.32 -12.05
N SER A 91 15.11 9.20 -11.07
CA SER A 91 14.83 9.28 -9.66
C SER A 91 15.11 10.67 -9.11
N SER A 92 14.34 11.06 -8.10
CA SER A 92 14.61 12.23 -7.26
C SER A 92 14.52 11.78 -5.81
N VAL A 93 15.67 11.57 -5.17
CA VAL A 93 15.75 11.18 -3.76
C VAL A 93 15.41 12.40 -2.89
N VAL A 94 14.56 12.20 -1.89
CA VAL A 94 14.06 13.27 -1.00
C VAL A 94 14.40 12.96 0.46
N GLY A 95 14.40 13.99 1.29
CA GLY A 95 14.51 13.86 2.75
C GLY A 95 15.93 13.76 3.31
N ILE A 96 16.97 13.73 2.49
CA ILE A 96 18.38 13.64 2.91
C ILE A 96 19.23 14.61 2.11
N SER A 97 20.17 15.29 2.81
CA SER A 97 21.23 16.04 2.15
C SER A 97 22.44 15.13 1.95
N PHE A 98 22.77 14.88 0.70
CA PHE A 98 23.98 14.14 0.35
C PHE A 98 25.17 15.10 0.26
N ILE A 99 26.25 14.77 0.94
CA ILE A 99 27.51 15.53 0.88
C ILE A 99 28.29 15.16 -0.38
N GLU A 100 28.18 13.90 -0.82
CA GLU A 100 28.90 13.36 -1.97
C GLU A 100 27.96 13.06 -3.14
N LYS A 101 28.33 13.54 -4.33
CA LYS A 101 27.57 13.36 -5.56
C LYS A 101 27.43 11.89 -5.97
N GLU A 102 28.47 11.10 -5.73
CA GLU A 102 28.51 9.66 -5.99
C GLU A 102 27.51 8.90 -5.11
N ALA A 103 27.38 9.27 -3.84
CA ALA A 103 26.41 8.67 -2.93
C ALA A 103 24.97 8.98 -3.36
N LEU A 104 24.69 10.21 -3.79
CA LEU A 104 23.40 10.59 -4.35
C LEU A 104 23.07 9.76 -5.59
N LYS A 105 23.99 9.67 -6.54
CA LYS A 105 23.80 8.90 -7.76
C LYS A 105 23.58 7.40 -7.49
N ALA A 106 24.27 6.83 -6.51
CA ALA A 106 24.05 5.46 -6.09
C ALA A 106 22.64 5.27 -5.49
N ALA A 107 22.19 6.21 -4.67
CA ALA A 107 20.86 6.20 -4.09
C ALA A 107 19.76 6.31 -5.16
N GLU A 108 19.91 7.22 -6.11
CA GLU A 108 19.00 7.39 -7.26
C GLU A 108 18.91 6.09 -8.07
N SER A 109 20.05 5.48 -8.39
CA SER A 109 20.12 4.24 -9.17
C SER A 109 19.38 3.07 -8.52
N MET A 110 19.34 2.96 -7.18
CA MET A 110 18.59 1.89 -6.51
C MET A 110 17.10 1.96 -6.86
N PHE A 111 16.53 3.16 -6.84
CA PHE A 111 15.12 3.37 -7.15
C PHE A 111 14.83 3.25 -8.64
N GLU A 112 15.70 3.76 -9.49
CA GLU A 112 15.58 3.66 -10.96
C GLU A 112 15.56 2.19 -11.43
N VAL A 113 16.46 1.37 -10.89
CA VAL A 113 16.50 -0.06 -11.19
C VAL A 113 15.25 -0.77 -10.70
N ALA A 114 14.80 -0.49 -9.48
CA ALA A 114 13.58 -1.09 -8.92
C ALA A 114 12.35 -0.75 -9.76
N ALA A 115 12.17 0.53 -10.07
CA ALA A 115 11.05 1.01 -10.88
C ALA A 115 11.10 0.49 -12.33
N ALA A 116 12.28 0.47 -12.96
CA ALA A 116 12.44 -0.10 -14.30
C ALA A 116 12.12 -1.60 -14.34
N ASN A 117 12.41 -2.35 -13.27
CA ASN A 117 12.08 -3.78 -13.20
C ASN A 117 10.57 -4.03 -13.16
N ILE A 118 9.80 -3.15 -12.52
CA ILE A 118 8.33 -3.21 -12.55
C ILE A 118 7.84 -3.16 -14.01
N ILE A 119 8.37 -2.21 -14.79
CA ILE A 119 7.95 -2.02 -16.18
C ILE A 119 8.47 -3.15 -17.09
N ARG A 120 9.67 -3.67 -16.86
CA ARG A 120 10.20 -4.82 -17.61
C ARG A 120 9.35 -6.09 -17.42
N SER A 121 8.69 -6.22 -16.29
CA SER A 121 7.83 -7.37 -15.98
C SER A 121 6.41 -7.28 -16.56
N LEU A 122 6.07 -6.21 -17.29
CA LEU A 122 4.77 -6.07 -17.96
C LEU A 122 4.57 -7.22 -18.97
N PRO A 123 3.37 -7.80 -19.05
CA PRO A 123 3.08 -8.83 -20.03
C PRO A 123 3.07 -8.25 -21.44
N GLN A 124 3.31 -9.08 -22.45
CA GLN A 124 3.10 -8.69 -23.82
C GLN A 124 1.61 -8.39 -24.07
N MET A 125 1.33 -7.25 -24.69
CA MET A 125 -0.01 -6.73 -24.98
C MET A 125 -0.34 -6.84 -26.47
N LYS A 126 -1.59 -6.61 -26.85
CA LYS A 126 -1.85 -6.22 -28.24
C LYS A 126 -1.35 -4.78 -28.42
N PRO A 127 -0.66 -4.44 -29.52
CA PRO A 127 -0.12 -3.10 -29.70
C PRO A 127 -1.19 -2.02 -29.81
N ALA A 128 -0.80 -0.78 -29.51
CA ALA A 128 -1.61 0.38 -29.85
C ALA A 128 -1.86 0.46 -31.36
N LYS A 129 -3.01 1.00 -31.74
CA LYS A 129 -3.35 1.21 -33.15
C LYS A 129 -3.76 2.65 -33.40
N ARG A 130 -3.31 3.18 -34.56
CA ARG A 130 -3.74 4.47 -35.09
C ARG A 130 -4.27 4.24 -36.51
N ASN A 131 -5.54 4.57 -36.74
CA ASN A 131 -6.23 4.28 -37.99
C ASN A 131 -6.13 2.79 -38.42
N GLY A 132 -6.25 1.89 -37.43
CA GLY A 132 -6.17 0.44 -37.62
C GLY A 132 -4.76 -0.16 -37.74
N GLN A 133 -3.72 0.65 -37.89
CA GLN A 133 -2.33 0.19 -38.01
C GLN A 133 -1.61 0.18 -36.66
N PRO A 134 -0.87 -0.88 -36.30
CA PRO A 134 -0.03 -0.92 -35.11
C PRO A 134 0.99 0.21 -35.13
N PHE A 135 1.23 0.86 -33.99
CA PHE A 135 2.24 1.87 -33.84
C PHE A 135 2.85 1.84 -32.43
N ARG A 136 4.08 2.32 -32.32
CA ARG A 136 4.81 2.50 -31.04
C ARG A 136 4.18 3.64 -30.26
N LYS A 137 3.77 3.35 -29.02
CA LYS A 137 3.17 4.35 -28.12
C LYS A 137 4.03 4.53 -26.87
N THR A 138 4.38 5.79 -26.58
CA THR A 138 5.14 6.17 -25.39
C THR A 138 4.19 6.42 -24.22
N PHE A 139 4.58 5.93 -23.05
CA PHE A 139 3.91 6.14 -21.77
C PHE A 139 4.86 6.78 -20.77
N GLN A 140 4.28 7.51 -19.82
CA GLN A 140 5.01 8.04 -18.67
C GLN A 140 4.18 7.79 -17.42
N ILE A 141 4.82 7.21 -16.40
CA ILE A 141 4.23 7.01 -15.07
C ILE A 141 5.19 7.51 -14.00
N SER A 142 4.67 7.68 -12.79
CA SER A 142 5.48 7.99 -11.61
C SER A 142 5.26 6.93 -10.55
N VAL A 143 6.35 6.43 -9.97
CA VAL A 143 6.33 5.51 -8.83
C VAL A 143 6.94 6.22 -7.64
N GLU A 144 6.17 6.29 -6.56
CA GLU A 144 6.59 6.96 -5.35
C GLU A 144 7.03 5.93 -4.29
N TYR A 145 8.27 6.07 -3.84
CA TYR A 145 8.85 5.28 -2.75
C TYR A 145 8.82 6.12 -1.49
N ARG A 146 7.80 5.92 -0.66
CA ARG A 146 7.68 6.57 0.65
C ARG A 146 7.78 5.56 1.77
N ILE A 147 8.40 5.98 2.88
CA ILE A 147 8.40 5.21 4.11
C ILE A 147 7.11 5.54 4.86
N PRO A 148 6.19 4.60 5.01
CA PRO A 148 4.96 4.88 5.72
C PRO A 148 5.26 5.20 7.18
N LYS A 149 4.57 6.20 7.74
CA LYS A 149 4.68 6.54 9.16
C LYS A 149 4.18 5.40 10.05
N GLN A 150 3.20 4.67 9.54
CA GLN A 150 2.60 3.47 10.14
C GLN A 150 2.18 2.51 9.03
N LEU A 151 2.12 1.23 9.33
CA LEU A 151 1.64 0.17 8.45
C LEU A 151 0.39 -0.46 9.04
N ASP A 152 -0.51 -0.93 8.18
CA ASP A 152 -1.61 -1.77 8.63
C ASP A 152 -1.07 -3.13 9.09
N TYR A 153 -1.74 -3.74 10.06
CA TYR A 153 -1.32 -5.02 10.63
C TYR A 153 -1.15 -6.14 9.60
N ASP A 154 -1.93 -6.12 8.53
CA ASP A 154 -1.84 -7.13 7.47
C ASP A 154 -0.61 -6.97 6.57
N GLU A 155 0.00 -5.77 6.56
CA GLU A 155 1.14 -5.42 5.70
C GLU A 155 2.50 -5.78 6.30
N ILE A 156 2.56 -6.04 7.62
CA ILE A 156 3.83 -6.33 8.31
C ILE A 156 4.27 -7.79 8.16
N ASP A 157 5.59 -8.01 8.16
CA ASP A 157 6.17 -9.35 8.05
C ASP A 157 6.10 -10.11 9.37
N LYS A 158 6.27 -9.40 10.50
CA LYS A 158 6.24 -9.97 11.84
C LYS A 158 5.34 -9.14 12.75
N ALA A 159 4.38 -9.82 13.38
CA ALA A 159 3.45 -9.19 14.30
C ALA A 159 4.14 -8.65 15.56
N PRO A 160 3.56 -7.61 16.21
CA PRO A 160 3.94 -7.25 17.56
C PRO A 160 3.84 -8.47 18.47
N THR A 161 4.80 -8.63 19.38
CA THR A 161 4.94 -9.88 20.14
C THR A 161 4.78 -9.63 21.63
N PHE A 162 3.78 -10.24 22.26
CA PHE A 162 3.66 -10.33 23.72
C PHE A 162 4.71 -11.29 24.29
N SER A 163 5.02 -11.17 25.58
CA SER A 163 6.00 -12.03 26.26
C SER A 163 5.69 -13.51 26.12
N GLU A 164 4.43 -13.87 26.06
CA GLU A 164 3.93 -15.24 25.92
C GLU A 164 4.14 -15.80 24.50
N CYS A 165 4.31 -14.94 23.51
CA CYS A 165 4.50 -15.28 22.10
C CYS A 165 5.98 -15.20 21.64
N LYS A 166 6.94 -14.97 22.54
CA LYS A 166 8.34 -14.71 22.19
C LYS A 166 9.05 -15.85 21.45
N ASP A 167 8.64 -17.09 21.70
CA ASP A 167 9.27 -18.29 21.14
C ASP A 167 8.47 -18.89 19.95
N VAL A 168 7.44 -18.17 19.47
CA VAL A 168 6.61 -18.56 18.34
C VAL A 168 7.32 -18.22 17.03
N LYS A 169 7.16 -19.06 16.01
CA LYS A 169 7.70 -18.82 14.67
C LYS A 169 7.07 -17.57 14.03
N ILE A 170 7.78 -16.95 13.09
CA ILE A 170 7.32 -15.72 12.42
C ILE A 170 5.98 -15.91 11.71
N ASP A 171 5.79 -17.02 11.03
CA ASP A 171 4.56 -17.37 10.32
C ASP A 171 3.34 -17.60 11.25
N GLU A 172 3.60 -17.95 12.53
CA GLU A 172 2.59 -18.14 13.57
C GLU A 172 2.40 -16.89 14.46
N SER A 173 3.21 -15.85 14.24
CA SER A 173 3.25 -14.66 15.13
C SER A 173 1.94 -13.86 15.13
N LYS A 174 1.28 -13.75 13.99
CA LYS A 174 -0.01 -13.05 13.86
C LYS A 174 -1.10 -13.78 14.65
N GLU A 175 -1.18 -15.09 14.50
CA GLU A 175 -2.16 -15.91 15.22
C GLU A 175 -1.94 -15.84 16.74
N CYS A 176 -0.70 -15.91 17.20
CA CYS A 176 -0.41 -15.78 18.63
C CYS A 176 -0.81 -14.40 19.18
N PHE A 177 -0.51 -13.33 18.46
CA PHE A 177 -0.89 -11.97 18.82
C PHE A 177 -2.41 -11.83 18.94
N GLU A 178 -3.17 -12.28 17.95
CA GLU A 178 -4.63 -12.19 17.92
C GLU A 178 -5.28 -13.03 19.03
N ASN A 179 -4.75 -14.22 19.28
CA ASN A 179 -5.19 -15.07 20.38
C ASN A 179 -4.95 -14.42 21.74
N TYR A 180 -3.80 -13.74 21.92
CA TYR A 180 -3.53 -12.99 23.14
C TYR A 180 -4.54 -11.86 23.34
N ILE A 181 -4.77 -11.05 22.30
CA ILE A 181 -5.76 -9.95 22.33
C ILE A 181 -7.15 -10.49 22.68
N THR A 182 -7.58 -11.55 22.02
CA THR A 182 -8.88 -12.20 22.28
C THR A 182 -9.01 -12.66 23.73
N ASN A 183 -7.97 -13.31 24.29
CA ASN A 183 -7.96 -13.78 25.66
C ASN A 183 -7.91 -12.60 26.65
N HIS A 184 -7.17 -11.54 26.33
CA HIS A 184 -7.13 -10.31 27.12
C HIS A 184 -8.52 -9.67 27.21
N ILE A 185 -9.24 -9.58 26.08
CA ILE A 185 -10.62 -9.08 26.05
C ILE A 185 -11.50 -9.95 26.93
N LYS A 186 -11.54 -11.26 26.72
CA LYS A 186 -12.38 -12.20 27.52
C LYS A 186 -12.12 -12.07 29.01
N LYS A 187 -10.86 -11.97 29.44
CA LYS A 187 -10.46 -11.86 30.84
C LYS A 187 -10.87 -10.54 31.49
N ASN A 188 -10.86 -9.47 30.72
CA ASN A 188 -11.08 -8.11 31.24
C ASN A 188 -12.48 -7.57 30.93
N PHE A 189 -13.28 -8.30 30.14
CA PHE A 189 -14.62 -7.90 29.72
C PHE A 189 -15.56 -7.76 30.93
N ARG A 190 -16.27 -6.63 30.97
CA ARG A 190 -17.34 -6.38 31.93
C ARG A 190 -18.46 -5.66 31.21
N TYR A 191 -19.65 -6.25 31.23
CA TYR A 191 -20.79 -5.53 30.67
C TYR A 191 -21.11 -4.32 31.55
N PRO A 192 -21.16 -3.09 31.00
CA PRO A 192 -21.46 -1.90 31.81
C PRO A 192 -22.89 -2.00 32.36
N LYS A 193 -23.04 -1.88 33.70
CA LYS A 193 -24.36 -2.02 34.37
C LYS A 193 -25.42 -1.09 33.80
N ARG A 194 -25.05 0.13 33.41
CA ARG A 194 -25.97 1.12 32.84
C ARG A 194 -26.42 0.71 31.45
N ALA A 195 -25.52 0.15 30.63
CA ALA A 195 -25.85 -0.38 29.30
C ALA A 195 -26.83 -1.57 29.43
N ALA A 196 -26.54 -2.51 30.33
CA ALA A 196 -27.41 -3.67 30.59
C ALA A 196 -28.81 -3.20 31.02
N LYS A 197 -28.90 -2.22 31.94
CA LYS A 197 -30.20 -1.69 32.40
C LYS A 197 -31.04 -1.05 31.31
N ASN A 198 -30.38 -0.49 30.29
CA ASN A 198 -31.02 0.22 29.18
C ASN A 198 -31.11 -0.63 27.90
N ASN A 199 -30.78 -1.91 27.96
CA ASN A 199 -30.74 -2.83 26.82
C ASN A 199 -29.88 -2.30 25.65
N ILE A 200 -28.74 -1.65 25.95
CA ILE A 200 -27.82 -1.13 24.93
C ILE A 200 -26.83 -2.23 24.54
N GLU A 201 -26.94 -2.73 23.34
CA GLU A 201 -26.10 -3.76 22.72
C GLU A 201 -25.47 -3.27 21.43
N GLY A 202 -24.47 -3.97 20.94
CA GLY A 202 -23.89 -3.75 19.63
C GLY A 202 -22.39 -4.03 19.57
N ASP A 203 -21.82 -3.77 18.41
CA ASP A 203 -20.40 -3.95 18.17
C ASP A 203 -19.69 -2.60 18.28
N VAL A 204 -18.59 -2.59 19.01
CA VAL A 204 -17.69 -1.44 19.10
C VAL A 204 -16.44 -1.79 18.32
N PHE A 205 -16.16 -1.05 17.25
CA PHE A 205 -14.87 -1.12 16.57
C PHE A 205 -13.88 -0.25 17.34
N ILE A 206 -12.76 -0.86 17.75
CA ILE A 206 -11.64 -0.14 18.38
C ILE A 206 -10.40 -0.25 17.52
N GLN A 207 -9.75 0.88 17.29
CA GLN A 207 -8.50 0.99 16.54
C GLN A 207 -7.44 1.67 17.40
N PHE A 208 -6.18 1.28 17.26
CA PHE A 208 -5.06 1.86 17.96
C PHE A 208 -3.75 1.65 17.20
N GLU A 209 -2.76 2.43 17.55
CA GLU A 209 -1.39 2.32 17.02
C GLU A 209 -0.48 1.60 18.02
N ILE A 210 0.32 0.66 17.53
CA ILE A 210 1.41 0.02 18.27
C ILE A 210 2.73 0.64 17.79
N THR A 211 3.40 1.37 18.65
CA THR A 211 4.61 2.11 18.28
C THR A 211 5.82 1.21 18.04
N LYS A 212 6.85 1.74 17.39
CA LYS A 212 8.19 1.11 17.26
C LYS A 212 8.84 0.73 18.62
N SER A 213 8.31 1.26 19.70
CA SER A 213 8.73 0.95 21.07
C SER A 213 7.78 -0.02 21.77
N GLY A 214 6.74 -0.49 21.08
CA GLY A 214 5.78 -1.48 21.61
C GLY A 214 4.71 -0.91 22.53
N TYR A 215 4.47 0.41 22.53
CA TYR A 215 3.39 1.03 23.29
C TYR A 215 2.12 1.16 22.44
N PHE A 216 0.98 0.97 23.10
CA PHE A 216 -0.35 1.16 22.52
C PHE A 216 -0.79 2.61 22.74
N ILE A 217 -1.05 3.33 21.64
CA ILE A 217 -1.43 4.74 21.65
C ILE A 217 -2.55 5.04 20.64
N ASN A 218 -3.05 6.26 20.61
CA ASN A 218 -3.99 6.76 19.60
C ASN A 218 -5.25 5.89 19.46
N PHE A 219 -5.83 5.48 20.60
CA PHE A 219 -7.05 4.71 20.60
C PHE A 219 -8.23 5.53 20.03
N SER A 220 -8.96 4.93 19.11
CA SER A 220 -10.23 5.44 18.56
C SER A 220 -11.29 4.37 18.66
N THR A 221 -12.49 4.74 19.05
CA THR A 221 -13.64 3.83 19.20
C THR A 221 -14.83 4.36 18.42
N ILE A 222 -15.54 3.46 17.75
CA ILE A 222 -16.79 3.75 17.05
C ILE A 222 -17.77 2.64 17.42
N GLY A 223 -18.89 3.00 18.03
CA GLY A 223 -19.92 2.05 18.48
C GLY A 223 -21.29 2.68 18.61
N PRO A 224 -22.30 1.90 19.00
CA PRO A 224 -23.68 2.37 19.10
C PRO A 224 -23.92 3.30 20.29
N ASP A 225 -23.08 3.22 21.32
CA ASP A 225 -23.21 4.06 22.52
C ASP A 225 -21.85 4.26 23.19
N LYS A 226 -21.64 5.47 23.70
CA LYS A 226 -20.39 5.88 24.37
C LYS A 226 -20.04 5.01 25.57
N ILE A 227 -21.02 4.44 26.26
CA ILE A 227 -20.80 3.58 27.42
C ILE A 227 -20.10 2.28 27.01
N LEU A 228 -20.44 1.72 25.85
CA LEU A 228 -19.78 0.53 25.29
C LEU A 228 -18.38 0.87 24.74
N GLU A 229 -18.23 2.02 24.11
CA GLU A 229 -16.95 2.53 23.63
C GLU A 229 -15.96 2.73 24.79
N ASP A 230 -16.40 3.33 25.90
CA ASP A 230 -15.59 3.55 27.09
C ASP A 230 -15.12 2.21 27.71
N GLU A 231 -15.96 1.18 27.68
CA GLU A 231 -15.58 -0.15 28.14
C GLU A 231 -14.56 -0.80 27.19
N ALA A 232 -14.75 -0.71 25.88
CA ALA A 232 -13.78 -1.19 24.90
C ALA A 232 -12.41 -0.51 25.07
N TYR A 233 -12.40 0.81 25.22
CA TYR A 233 -11.19 1.58 25.54
C TYR A 233 -10.55 1.11 26.86
N ARG A 234 -11.34 0.94 27.93
CA ARG A 234 -10.85 0.48 29.22
C ARG A 234 -10.18 -0.88 29.16
N ILE A 235 -10.73 -1.80 28.35
CA ILE A 235 -10.13 -3.12 28.15
C ILE A 235 -8.79 -2.99 27.44
N MET A 236 -8.78 -2.32 26.30
CA MET A 236 -7.62 -2.29 25.41
C MET A 236 -6.49 -1.41 25.94
N SER A 237 -6.79 -0.35 26.67
CA SER A 237 -5.78 0.51 27.33
C SER A 237 -4.99 -0.20 28.44
N ARG A 238 -5.37 -1.41 28.85
CA ARG A 238 -4.66 -2.23 29.84
C ARG A 238 -3.70 -3.26 29.23
N LEU A 239 -3.58 -3.28 27.90
CA LEU A 239 -2.61 -4.15 27.25
C LEU A 239 -1.19 -3.82 27.71
N PRO A 240 -0.38 -4.85 28.03
CA PRO A 240 1.03 -4.63 28.37
C PRO A 240 1.83 -4.23 27.14
N GLN A 241 2.97 -3.59 27.37
CA GLN A 241 3.94 -3.30 26.31
C GLN A 241 4.37 -4.57 25.59
N VAL A 242 4.54 -4.49 24.26
CA VAL A 242 4.94 -5.59 23.38
C VAL A 242 6.29 -5.33 22.72
N GLN A 243 6.92 -6.36 22.18
CA GLN A 243 7.93 -6.15 21.16
C GLN A 243 7.22 -5.62 19.88
N PRO A 244 7.76 -4.58 19.23
CA PRO A 244 7.08 -3.97 18.08
C PRO A 244 7.02 -4.91 16.88
N GLY A 245 6.07 -4.64 15.99
CA GLY A 245 6.02 -5.28 14.69
C GLY A 245 7.20 -4.89 13.81
N GLU A 246 7.52 -5.77 12.84
CA GLU A 246 8.63 -5.56 11.92
C GLU A 246 8.16 -5.66 10.47
N TYR A 247 8.74 -4.82 9.62
CA TYR A 247 8.57 -4.84 8.18
C TYR A 247 9.93 -4.68 7.50
N LEU A 248 10.29 -5.61 6.60
CA LEU A 248 11.62 -5.69 5.97
C LEU A 248 12.76 -5.57 6.98
N GLY A 249 12.62 -6.26 8.14
CA GLY A 249 13.62 -6.31 9.20
C GLY A 249 13.73 -5.06 10.07
N LYS A 250 12.85 -4.07 9.91
CA LYS A 250 12.79 -2.87 10.75
C LYS A 250 11.55 -2.83 11.62
N LYS A 251 11.71 -2.33 12.84
CA LYS A 251 10.60 -1.98 13.72
C LYS A 251 9.77 -0.86 13.11
N VAL A 252 8.46 -1.07 13.04
CA VAL A 252 7.51 -0.13 12.46
C VAL A 252 6.38 0.20 13.44
N ASN A 253 5.73 1.34 13.22
CA ASN A 253 4.45 1.59 13.88
C ASN A 253 3.37 0.79 13.14
N VAL A 254 2.49 0.15 13.89
CA VAL A 254 1.45 -0.75 13.35
C VAL A 254 0.08 -0.23 13.74
N LEU A 255 -0.79 -0.03 12.77
CA LEU A 255 -2.20 0.25 13.00
C LEU A 255 -2.95 -1.07 13.11
N TYR A 256 -3.69 -1.26 14.20
CA TYR A 256 -4.48 -2.45 14.45
C TYR A 256 -5.89 -2.08 14.88
N GLY A 257 -6.89 -2.79 14.38
CA GLY A 257 -8.28 -2.58 14.75
C GLY A 257 -9.06 -3.88 14.80
N LEU A 258 -10.03 -3.95 15.69
CA LEU A 258 -10.91 -5.11 15.86
C LEU A 258 -12.28 -4.71 16.41
N PRO A 259 -13.33 -5.49 16.13
CA PRO A 259 -14.63 -5.33 16.76
C PRO A 259 -14.67 -6.05 18.13
N ILE A 260 -15.33 -5.42 19.10
CA ILE A 260 -15.69 -6.04 20.38
C ILE A 260 -17.23 -6.07 20.46
N SER A 261 -17.79 -7.29 20.54
CA SER A 261 -19.24 -7.48 20.57
C SER A 261 -19.79 -7.44 21.98
N PHE A 262 -20.74 -6.58 22.22
CA PHE A 262 -21.52 -6.49 23.46
C PHE A 262 -22.91 -7.04 23.22
N ARG A 263 -23.24 -8.19 23.85
CA ARG A 263 -24.56 -8.84 23.76
C ARG A 263 -25.05 -9.18 25.17
N LEU A 264 -26.35 -8.97 25.41
CA LEU A 264 -27.02 -9.42 26.62
C LEU A 264 -27.51 -10.87 26.45
N ASN A 265 -27.28 -11.69 27.42
CA ASN A 265 -27.77 -13.10 27.44
C ASN A 265 -29.24 -13.16 27.87
#